data_5dad1b50e5586d8561fe5c29452fab37
#
_entry.id   5dad1b50e5586d8561fe5c29452fab37
#
_cell.length_a   1.000
_cell.length_b   1.000
_cell.length_c   1.000
_cell.angle_alpha   90.00
_cell.angle_beta   90.00
_cell.angle_gamma   90.00
#
_symmetry.space_group_name_H-M   'P 1'
#
loop_
_entity.id
_entity.type
_entity.pdbx_description
1 polymer ?
#
loop_
_entity_poly.entity_id
_entity_poly.type
_entity_poly.pdbx_seq_one_letter_code
_entity_poly.pdbx_strand_id
1 'polypeptide(L)'
;MKQQPIPEAAVLDESSVEMMRVWIAQKRLYTSLKVGMYKETSKVPEEKAWGMILADAARHVADALEKAYGADAQESLRAIRDAFARELASPSTDLEGVFVKKQ
;
A
#
# COMPACT_ATOMS: atom_id res chain seq x y z
N MET A 1 -14.40 14.49 -1.52
CA MET A 1 -13.33 13.48 -1.64
C MET A 1 -13.90 12.12 -2.00
N LYS A 2 -13.09 11.31 -2.67
CA LYS A 2 -13.53 10.00 -3.15
C LYS A 2 -12.73 8.91 -2.45
N GLN A 3 -13.39 8.14 -1.63
CA GLN A 3 -12.76 7.10 -0.82
C GLN A 3 -13.06 5.72 -1.39
N GLN A 4 -12.08 4.82 -1.35
CA GLN A 4 -12.29 3.44 -1.75
C GLN A 4 -13.20 2.72 -0.76
N PRO A 5 -13.97 1.73 -1.23
CA PRO A 5 -14.81 0.93 -0.33
C PRO A 5 -13.97 0.19 0.70
N ILE A 6 -14.52 0.06 1.90
CA ILE A 6 -13.90 -0.76 2.93
C ILE A 6 -14.28 -2.21 2.65
N PRO A 7 -13.31 -3.14 2.62
CA PRO A 7 -13.63 -4.55 2.40
C PRO A 7 -14.59 -5.08 3.45
N GLU A 8 -15.51 -5.94 3.05
CA GLU A 8 -16.51 -6.51 3.95
C GLU A 8 -15.87 -7.20 5.16
N ALA A 9 -14.80 -7.94 4.93
CA ALA A 9 -14.10 -8.63 6.02
C ALA A 9 -13.63 -7.66 7.10
N ALA A 10 -13.19 -6.46 6.71
CA ALA A 10 -12.77 -5.45 7.67
C ALA A 10 -13.95 -4.88 8.45
N VAL A 11 -15.10 -4.74 7.81
CA VAL A 11 -16.32 -4.25 8.48
C VAL A 11 -16.81 -5.28 9.52
N LEU A 12 -16.72 -6.56 9.19
CA LEU A 12 -17.21 -7.64 10.05
C LEU A 12 -16.27 -8.01 11.19
N ASP A 13 -15.01 -7.61 11.12
CA ASP A 13 -13.99 -7.95 12.11
C ASP A 13 -13.70 -6.72 12.97
N GLU A 14 -14.15 -6.75 14.23
CA GLU A 14 -13.93 -5.63 15.15
C GLU A 14 -12.46 -5.36 15.45
N SER A 15 -11.59 -6.36 15.25
CA SER A 15 -10.16 -6.19 15.48
C SER A 15 -9.39 -5.81 14.21
N SER A 16 -10.08 -5.56 13.11
CA SER A 16 -9.42 -5.18 11.87
C SER A 16 -8.68 -3.84 12.03
N VAL A 17 -7.57 -3.70 11.32
CA VAL A 17 -6.70 -2.52 11.40
C VAL A 17 -6.42 -2.03 9.99
N GLU A 18 -6.64 -0.74 9.76
CA GLU A 18 -6.23 -0.12 8.51
C GLU A 18 -4.73 0.20 8.60
N MET A 19 -3.95 -0.41 7.73
CA MET A 19 -2.49 -0.26 7.76
C MET A 19 -2.01 0.97 7.02
N MET A 20 -2.65 1.31 5.90
CA MET A 20 -2.19 2.40 5.06
C MET A 20 -3.32 2.96 4.21
N ARG A 21 -3.25 4.25 3.98
CA ARG A 21 -4.17 4.94 3.09
C ARG A 21 -3.36 5.93 2.26
N VAL A 22 -3.55 5.92 0.95
CA VAL A 22 -2.85 6.83 0.04
C VAL A 22 -3.86 7.70 -0.69
N TRP A 23 -3.63 9.00 -0.69
CA TRP A 23 -4.50 9.98 -1.33
C TRP A 23 -3.73 10.76 -2.38
N ILE A 24 -4.40 11.07 -3.47
CA ILE A 24 -3.94 12.12 -4.39
C ILE A 24 -4.77 13.34 -4.04
N ALA A 25 -4.12 14.39 -3.55
CA ALA A 25 -4.76 15.63 -3.17
C ALA A 25 -3.83 16.79 -3.51
N GLN A 26 -4.38 17.88 -4.03
CA GLN A 26 -3.59 19.04 -4.41
C GLN A 26 -2.42 18.68 -5.31
N LYS A 27 -2.63 17.68 -6.19
CA LYS A 27 -1.64 17.18 -7.16
C LYS A 27 -0.42 16.51 -6.52
N ARG A 28 -0.54 16.04 -5.27
CA ARG A 28 0.54 15.36 -4.54
C ARG A 28 0.01 14.07 -3.92
N LEU A 29 0.94 13.21 -3.55
CA LEU A 29 0.63 11.99 -2.81
C LEU A 29 0.71 12.27 -1.32
N TYR A 30 -0.33 11.87 -0.60
CA TYR A 30 -0.38 11.95 0.87
C TYR A 30 -0.63 10.57 1.40
N THR A 31 0.16 10.17 2.39
CA THR A 31 0.06 8.84 2.97
C THR A 31 -0.26 8.95 4.45
N SER A 32 -1.24 8.18 4.91
CA SER A 32 -1.46 7.98 6.32
C SER A 32 -1.25 6.50 6.60
N LEU A 33 -0.49 6.16 7.66
CA LEU A 33 -0.17 4.77 7.90
C LEU A 33 0.06 4.50 9.38
N LYS A 34 0.05 3.21 9.72
CA LYS A 34 0.27 2.73 11.06
C LYS A 34 1.57 1.94 11.10
N VAL A 35 2.45 2.29 12.03
CA VAL A 35 3.70 1.55 12.22
C VAL A 35 3.75 0.96 13.63
N GLY A 36 4.52 -0.10 13.79
CA GLY A 36 4.77 -0.71 15.08
C GLY A 36 3.94 -1.94 15.39
N MET A 37 2.90 -2.22 14.61
CA MET A 37 2.05 -3.38 14.87
C MET A 37 2.83 -4.68 14.92
N TYR A 38 3.67 -4.93 13.92
CA TYR A 38 4.46 -6.16 13.87
C TYR A 38 5.63 -6.14 14.84
N LYS A 39 6.27 -4.99 14.98
CA LYS A 39 7.38 -4.84 15.91
C LYS A 39 6.97 -5.09 17.36
N GLU A 40 5.76 -4.67 17.73
CA GLU A 40 5.33 -4.72 19.12
C GLU A 40 4.49 -5.95 19.47
N THR A 41 3.91 -6.64 18.47
CA THR A 41 2.99 -7.75 18.74
C THR A 41 3.43 -9.06 18.10
N SER A 42 4.56 -9.10 17.40
CA SER A 42 4.97 -10.25 16.59
C SER A 42 6.48 -10.35 16.55
N LYS A 43 6.96 -11.53 16.11
CA LYS A 43 8.39 -11.75 15.85
C LYS A 43 8.79 -11.40 14.43
N VAL A 44 7.83 -11.04 13.58
CA VAL A 44 8.11 -10.64 12.20
C VAL A 44 8.71 -9.23 12.23
N PRO A 45 9.89 -9.01 11.60
CA PRO A 45 10.43 -7.66 11.49
C PRO A 45 9.45 -6.73 10.80
N GLU A 46 9.28 -5.54 11.33
CA GLU A 46 8.32 -4.56 10.81
C GLU A 46 8.57 -4.27 9.33
N GLU A 47 9.82 -4.08 8.95
CA GLU A 47 10.19 -3.76 7.56
C GLU A 47 9.84 -4.90 6.61
N LYS A 48 10.02 -6.15 7.06
CA LYS A 48 9.64 -7.32 6.26
C LYS A 48 8.14 -7.37 6.05
N ALA A 49 7.36 -7.10 7.09
CA ALA A 49 5.91 -7.06 6.99
C ALA A 49 5.47 -5.98 6.01
N TRP A 50 6.08 -4.80 6.05
CA TRP A 50 5.76 -3.72 5.11
C TRP A 50 6.12 -4.08 3.68
N GLY A 51 7.24 -4.77 3.47
CA GLY A 51 7.58 -5.29 2.14
C GLY A 51 6.51 -6.21 1.60
N MET A 52 5.98 -7.10 2.45
CA MET A 52 4.91 -8.02 2.06
C MET A 52 3.60 -7.29 1.76
N ILE A 53 3.24 -6.31 2.58
CA ILE A 53 2.02 -5.51 2.38
C ILE A 53 2.09 -4.76 1.04
N LEU A 54 3.22 -4.11 0.77
CA LEU A 54 3.39 -3.35 -0.47
C LEU A 54 3.43 -4.26 -1.69
N ALA A 55 4.04 -5.44 -1.56
CA ALA A 55 4.07 -6.43 -2.64
C ALA A 55 2.66 -6.96 -2.93
N ASP A 56 1.87 -7.22 -1.89
CA ASP A 56 0.48 -7.64 -2.05
C ASP A 56 -0.31 -6.56 -2.78
N ALA A 57 -0.14 -5.30 -2.40
CA ALA A 57 -0.80 -4.18 -3.09
C ALA A 57 -0.42 -4.11 -4.57
N ALA A 58 0.86 -4.28 -4.89
CA ALA A 58 1.33 -4.28 -6.28
C ALA A 58 0.67 -5.40 -7.09
N ARG A 59 0.55 -6.60 -6.50
CA ARG A 59 -0.10 -7.72 -7.16
C ARG A 59 -1.58 -7.45 -7.39
N HIS A 60 -2.25 -6.80 -6.45
CA HIS A 60 -3.64 -6.40 -6.61
C HIS A 60 -3.81 -5.40 -7.76
N VAL A 61 -2.90 -4.45 -7.90
CA VAL A 61 -2.94 -3.49 -9.01
C VAL A 61 -2.80 -4.21 -10.35
N ALA A 62 -1.83 -5.12 -10.45
CA ALA A 62 -1.63 -5.87 -11.69
C ALA A 62 -2.86 -6.72 -12.05
N ASP A 63 -3.47 -7.37 -11.06
CA ASP A 63 -4.69 -8.14 -11.25
C ASP A 63 -5.84 -7.26 -11.73
N ALA A 64 -6.01 -6.10 -11.13
CA ALA A 64 -7.05 -5.15 -11.51
C ALA A 64 -6.88 -4.63 -12.94
N LEU A 65 -5.64 -4.35 -13.34
CA LEU A 65 -5.36 -3.91 -14.71
C LEU A 65 -5.68 -5.00 -15.73
N GLU A 66 -5.42 -6.24 -15.39
CA GLU A 66 -5.79 -7.35 -16.27
C GLU A 66 -7.32 -7.46 -16.40
N LYS A 67 -8.05 -7.40 -15.31
CA LYS A 67 -9.51 -7.51 -15.31
C LYS A 67 -10.19 -6.32 -15.98
N ALA A 68 -9.66 -5.11 -15.76
CA ALA A 68 -10.30 -3.90 -16.29
C ALA A 68 -9.93 -3.61 -17.74
N TYR A 69 -8.71 -3.92 -18.16
CA TYR A 69 -8.18 -3.48 -19.45
C TYR A 69 -7.57 -4.60 -20.29
N GLY A 70 -7.51 -5.82 -19.79
CA GLY A 70 -6.91 -6.94 -20.50
C GLY A 70 -5.38 -6.89 -20.54
N ALA A 71 -4.73 -6.09 -19.69
CA ALA A 71 -3.27 -6.04 -19.62
C ALA A 71 -2.74 -7.37 -19.10
N ASP A 72 -1.53 -7.74 -19.55
CA ASP A 72 -0.86 -8.93 -19.03
C ASP A 72 -0.37 -8.65 -17.61
N ALA A 73 -0.85 -9.44 -16.63
CA ALA A 73 -0.55 -9.19 -15.23
C ALA A 73 0.93 -9.28 -14.91
N GLN A 74 1.66 -10.19 -15.55
CA GLN A 74 3.10 -10.34 -15.32
C GLN A 74 3.88 -9.15 -15.85
N GLU A 75 3.50 -8.63 -17.02
CA GLU A 75 4.13 -7.44 -17.59
C GLU A 75 3.82 -6.21 -16.74
N SER A 76 2.57 -6.07 -16.31
CA SER A 76 2.18 -4.97 -15.43
C SER A 76 2.97 -4.99 -14.13
N LEU A 77 3.11 -6.17 -13.51
CA LEU A 77 3.84 -6.30 -12.26
C LEU A 77 5.32 -5.96 -12.43
N ARG A 78 5.91 -6.37 -13.56
CA ARG A 78 7.30 -6.04 -13.87
C ARG A 78 7.49 -4.53 -14.03
N ALA A 79 6.57 -3.88 -14.73
CA ALA A 79 6.61 -2.42 -14.92
C ALA A 79 6.46 -1.68 -13.59
N ILE A 80 5.55 -2.14 -12.74
CA ILE A 80 5.34 -1.57 -11.41
C ILE A 80 6.63 -1.73 -10.58
N ARG A 81 7.22 -2.92 -10.58
CA ARG A 81 8.44 -3.20 -9.84
C ARG A 81 9.59 -2.30 -10.31
N ASP A 82 9.75 -2.12 -11.61
CA ASP A 82 10.83 -1.31 -12.16
C ASP A 82 10.66 0.16 -11.81
N ALA A 83 9.43 0.69 -11.91
CA ALA A 83 9.14 2.07 -11.52
C ALA A 83 9.35 2.27 -10.01
N PHE A 84 8.93 1.30 -9.21
CA PHE A 84 9.11 1.30 -7.76
C PHE A 84 10.61 1.37 -7.41
N ALA A 85 11.43 0.55 -8.03
CA ALA A 85 12.85 0.54 -7.77
C ALA A 85 13.52 1.87 -8.15
N ARG A 86 13.12 2.46 -9.28
CA ARG A 86 13.63 3.77 -9.68
C ARG A 86 13.24 4.87 -8.70
N GLU A 87 12.00 4.86 -8.23
CA GLU A 87 11.52 5.86 -7.26
C GLU A 87 12.21 5.73 -5.91
N LEU A 88 12.54 4.53 -5.49
CA LEU A 88 13.32 4.34 -4.26
C LEU A 88 14.74 4.90 -4.40
N ALA A 89 15.34 4.76 -5.58
CA ALA A 89 16.70 5.23 -5.83
C ALA A 89 16.76 6.75 -6.08
N SER A 90 15.73 7.30 -6.72
CA SER A 90 15.68 8.73 -7.07
C SER A 90 14.22 9.21 -7.01
N PRO A 91 13.73 9.57 -5.83
CA PRO A 91 12.32 9.94 -5.66
C PRO A 91 11.93 11.16 -6.45
N SER A 92 10.74 11.10 -7.05
CA SER A 92 10.12 12.24 -7.74
C SER A 92 9.06 12.92 -6.88
N THR A 93 8.78 12.41 -5.68
CA THR A 93 7.78 12.95 -4.77
C THR A 93 8.40 13.24 -3.41
N ASP A 94 7.83 14.22 -2.69
CA ASP A 94 8.18 14.46 -1.31
C ASP A 94 7.31 13.59 -0.40
N LEU A 95 7.79 13.35 0.81
CA LEU A 95 7.01 12.61 1.80
C LEU A 95 6.01 13.54 2.45
N GLU A 96 4.72 13.26 2.25
CA GLU A 96 3.61 14.04 2.79
C GLU A 96 2.64 13.10 3.50
N GLY A 97 2.19 13.48 4.67
CA GLY A 97 1.19 12.69 5.40
C GLY A 97 1.49 12.56 6.88
N VAL A 98 0.87 11.57 7.50
CA VAL A 98 0.96 11.34 8.94
C VAL A 98 1.12 9.86 9.24
N PHE A 99 1.60 9.55 10.42
CA PHE A 99 1.61 8.16 10.87
C PHE A 99 1.14 8.05 12.31
N VAL A 100 0.63 6.88 12.65
CA VAL A 100 0.26 6.51 14.00
C VAL A 100 1.19 5.39 14.45
N LYS A 101 1.76 5.54 15.62
CA LYS A 101 2.62 4.53 16.20
C LYS A 101 1.78 3.71 17.19
N LYS A 102 1.60 2.43 16.85
CA LYS A 102 0.90 1.51 17.74
C LYS A 102 -0.53 1.94 18.06
N GLN A 103 -1.31 1.00 18.44
CA GLN A 103 -2.67 1.21 18.94
C GLN A 103 -2.85 0.46 20.22
#